data_1c7c73e6aebb1bdc13d038aa18347ca4
#
_entry.id   1c7c73e6aebb1bdc13d038aa18347ca4
#
_cell.length_a   1.000
_cell.length_b   1.000
_cell.length_c   1.000
_cell.angle_alpha   90.00
_cell.angle_beta   90.00
_cell.angle_gamma   90.00
#
_symmetry.space_group_name_H-M   'P 1'
#
loop_
_entity.id
_entity.type
_entity.pdbx_description
1 polymer ?
#
loop_
_entity_poly.entity_id
_entity_poly.type
_entity_poly.pdbx_seq_one_letter_code
_entity_poly.pdbx_strand_id
1 'polypeptide(L)'
;AYRRQRQMCIRDRGMQPIAPAFAGFVPEGFVQKHPDTQFRHMRWGGFDEEYNAYVLPPDSPFFEEIGKLFVEEWEKEFGENTYYLSDSFNEMELPIDKEDKEAKYKLLAEYGETIYKSIAAGNPDAVWVTQGWTFGYQHSFWDKESLKALLSNVPDDKMIIIDLGNDYPKWVWNTEQTWKVHDGFYGKKWIFSYVPNFGGKNTMTGDLDMYASSSVKALRAANKGNLIGFGSAPEGLENNEVVYELLADMGWSSDSIDLDDWMKIYCEARYGGYPDAMEEAWKLFRKTAYSSLYSYPRFTWQTVISDQRRISKIDLSDDYLQAIRLYASCADELKSSELYRNDLIEFVSYYVAAKAENFYKQALKDDSENRVLAAQRNLQQTVDLLMDVDRLLASHPLYRLEEWVELARNSGTTLQEKDAYEANAKRLITSWGGIQEDYAARFWSGLIKDYYIPRIQLYFTKDRNKIREWEEQWITSPWSNSTTPFDDPVEAALSLIEKTNK
;
A
#
# COMPACT_ATOMS: atom_id res chain seq x y z
N ALA A 1 25.79 9.05 4.70
CA ALA A 1 25.80 9.01 6.18
C ALA A 1 24.49 8.51 6.77
N TYR A 2 23.35 9.11 6.44
CA TYR A 2 22.04 8.78 7.04
C TYR A 2 21.55 7.34 6.77
N ARG A 3 21.70 6.84 5.54
CA ARG A 3 21.31 5.45 5.18
C ARG A 3 22.18 4.42 5.89
N ARG A 4 23.49 4.66 5.98
CA ARG A 4 24.42 3.80 6.74
C ARG A 4 24.07 3.78 8.22
N GLN A 5 23.74 4.93 8.80
CA GLN A 5 23.30 5.01 10.21
C GLN A 5 22.00 4.23 10.45
N ARG A 6 21.02 4.27 9.54
CA ARG A 6 19.79 3.47 9.66
C ARG A 6 20.05 1.96 9.67
N GLN A 7 20.94 1.47 8.80
CA GLN A 7 21.29 0.05 8.81
C GLN A 7 21.99 -0.37 10.11
N MET A 8 22.84 0.50 10.67
CA MET A 8 23.44 0.25 11.99
C MET A 8 22.35 0.14 13.08
N CYS A 9 21.39 1.06 13.11
CA CYS A 9 20.29 1.03 14.07
C CYS A 9 19.42 -0.24 13.97
N ILE A 10 19.21 -0.76 12.75
CA ILE A 10 18.51 -2.02 12.51
C ILE A 10 19.29 -3.19 13.13
N ARG A 11 20.57 -3.29 12.84
CA ARG A 11 21.45 -4.36 13.33
C ARG A 11 21.63 -4.31 14.86
N ASP A 12 21.73 -3.12 15.45
CA ASP A 12 21.84 -2.93 16.90
C ASP A 12 20.60 -3.47 17.66
N ARG A 13 19.48 -3.64 16.96
CA ARG A 13 18.26 -4.26 17.49
C ARG A 13 18.14 -5.75 17.17
N GLY A 14 19.20 -6.38 16.66
CA GLY A 14 19.21 -7.80 16.29
C GLY A 14 18.48 -8.10 14.97
N MET A 15 18.01 -7.08 14.26
CA MET A 15 17.37 -7.24 12.95
C MET A 15 18.42 -7.29 11.84
N GLN A 16 18.07 -7.94 10.73
CA GLN A 16 18.92 -7.99 9.55
C GLN A 16 18.25 -7.24 8.39
N PRO A 17 18.95 -6.31 7.73
CA PRO A 17 18.42 -5.63 6.55
C PRO A 17 18.39 -6.58 5.36
N ILE A 18 17.41 -6.41 4.47
CA ILE A 18 17.42 -6.97 3.13
C ILE A 18 17.87 -5.86 2.19
N ALA A 19 19.05 -6.04 1.57
CA ALA A 19 19.59 -5.08 0.62
C ALA A 19 19.03 -5.34 -0.79
N PRO A 20 18.93 -4.32 -1.66
CA PRO A 20 18.61 -4.57 -3.06
C PRO A 20 19.74 -5.32 -3.76
N ALA A 21 19.39 -6.11 -4.78
CA ALA A 21 20.34 -6.72 -5.73
C ALA A 21 19.98 -6.35 -7.17
N PHE A 22 20.84 -6.70 -8.09
CA PHE A 22 20.61 -6.47 -9.51
C PHE A 22 19.58 -7.48 -10.05
N ALA A 23 18.53 -6.98 -10.68
CA ALA A 23 17.44 -7.79 -11.23
C ALA A 23 17.45 -7.88 -12.77
N GLY A 24 18.51 -7.43 -13.41
CA GLY A 24 18.65 -7.45 -14.87
C GLY A 24 18.24 -6.14 -15.57
N PHE A 25 17.64 -5.19 -14.87
CA PHE A 25 17.19 -3.92 -15.47
C PHE A 25 18.35 -2.96 -15.73
N VAL A 26 18.38 -2.39 -16.93
CA VAL A 26 19.38 -1.41 -17.33
C VAL A 26 18.71 -0.16 -17.91
N PRO A 27 19.29 1.05 -17.71
CA PRO A 27 18.75 2.26 -18.29
C PRO A 27 19.04 2.35 -19.80
N GLU A 28 18.25 3.13 -20.53
CA GLU A 28 18.41 3.35 -21.97
C GLU A 28 19.83 3.80 -22.33
N GLY A 29 20.47 4.66 -21.52
CA GLY A 29 21.84 5.08 -21.75
C GLY A 29 22.88 3.94 -21.72
N PHE A 30 22.57 2.83 -21.03
CA PHE A 30 23.41 1.62 -21.09
C PHE A 30 23.24 0.90 -22.43
N VAL A 31 21.99 0.77 -22.91
CA VAL A 31 21.68 0.18 -24.22
C VAL A 31 22.39 0.94 -25.35
N GLN A 32 22.35 2.27 -25.31
CA GLN A 32 23.03 3.12 -26.30
C GLN A 32 24.57 2.95 -26.31
N LYS A 33 25.18 2.66 -25.15
CA LYS A 33 26.64 2.43 -25.04
C LYS A 33 27.05 1.00 -25.45
N HIS A 34 26.11 0.06 -25.45
CA HIS A 34 26.37 -1.34 -25.76
C HIS A 34 25.45 -1.84 -26.89
N PRO A 35 25.54 -1.24 -28.12
CA PRO A 35 24.60 -1.52 -29.20
C PRO A 35 24.68 -2.96 -29.72
N ASP A 36 25.79 -3.64 -29.48
CA ASP A 36 25.99 -5.04 -29.91
C ASP A 36 25.41 -6.04 -28.90
N THR A 37 24.93 -5.58 -27.74
CA THR A 37 24.30 -6.43 -26.72
C THR A 37 22.81 -6.60 -27.01
N GLN A 38 22.32 -7.82 -26.91
CA GLN A 38 20.88 -8.07 -26.99
C GLN A 38 20.22 -7.65 -25.69
N PHE A 39 19.16 -6.85 -25.79
CA PHE A 39 18.32 -6.45 -24.69
C PHE A 39 16.89 -6.87 -24.97
N ARG A 40 16.15 -7.17 -23.91
CA ARG A 40 14.70 -7.36 -23.98
C ARG A 40 14.01 -6.09 -23.54
N HIS A 41 13.10 -5.57 -24.36
CA HIS A 41 12.27 -4.44 -24.00
C HIS A 41 10.98 -4.97 -23.42
N MET A 42 10.80 -4.85 -22.12
CA MET A 42 9.71 -5.48 -21.38
C MET A 42 8.64 -4.46 -21.00
N ARG A 43 7.41 -4.81 -21.28
CA ARG A 43 6.26 -4.04 -20.85
C ARG A 43 5.98 -4.28 -19.38
N TRP A 44 5.72 -3.20 -18.64
CA TRP A 44 5.34 -3.28 -17.23
C TRP A 44 3.83 -2.98 -17.07
N GLY A 45 3.09 -3.98 -16.60
CA GLY A 45 1.66 -3.86 -16.37
C GLY A 45 0.89 -3.31 -17.58
N GLY A 46 0.06 -2.29 -17.36
CA GLY A 46 -0.69 -1.60 -18.41
C GLY A 46 -0.14 -0.23 -18.78
N PHE A 47 1.09 0.11 -18.38
CA PHE A 47 1.71 1.40 -18.64
C PHE A 47 2.06 1.59 -20.12
N ASP A 48 2.19 2.85 -20.55
CA ASP A 48 2.59 3.22 -21.89
C ASP A 48 4.04 2.81 -22.19
N GLU A 49 4.43 2.75 -23.47
CA GLU A 49 5.74 2.26 -23.92
C GLU A 49 6.93 3.03 -23.31
N GLU A 50 6.76 4.30 -22.95
CA GLU A 50 7.80 5.11 -22.30
C GLU A 50 8.22 4.58 -20.93
N TYR A 51 7.39 3.75 -20.29
CA TYR A 51 7.67 3.10 -19.01
C TYR A 51 8.24 1.69 -19.16
N ASN A 52 8.42 1.19 -20.38
CA ASN A 52 8.98 -0.11 -20.63
C ASN A 52 10.45 -0.15 -20.19
N ALA A 53 10.83 -1.29 -19.58
CA ALA A 53 12.19 -1.47 -19.07
C ALA A 53 13.07 -2.29 -20.03
N TYR A 54 14.32 -1.92 -20.14
CA TYR A 54 15.32 -2.76 -20.79
C TYR A 54 15.87 -3.78 -19.79
N VAL A 55 15.88 -5.06 -20.18
CA VAL A 55 16.35 -6.16 -19.35
C VAL A 55 17.41 -6.96 -20.08
N LEU A 56 18.50 -7.27 -19.39
CA LEU A 56 19.52 -8.19 -19.89
C LEU A 56 18.99 -9.62 -19.96
N PRO A 57 19.26 -10.35 -21.04
CA PRO A 57 18.97 -11.79 -21.07
C PRO A 57 19.90 -12.54 -20.10
N PRO A 58 19.51 -13.76 -19.65
CA PRO A 58 20.27 -14.47 -18.62
C PRO A 58 21.66 -14.95 -19.10
N ASP A 59 21.86 -15.10 -20.39
CA ASP A 59 23.13 -15.47 -21.02
C ASP A 59 24.06 -14.25 -21.30
N SER A 60 23.63 -13.05 -20.94
CA SER A 60 24.45 -11.86 -21.09
C SER A 60 25.63 -11.86 -20.10
N PRO A 61 26.89 -11.68 -20.55
CA PRO A 61 28.03 -11.59 -19.65
C PRO A 61 27.93 -10.41 -18.68
N PHE A 62 27.20 -9.35 -19.06
CA PHE A 62 26.96 -8.19 -18.21
C PHE A 62 26.07 -8.49 -17.01
N PHE A 63 25.21 -9.53 -17.07
CA PHE A 63 24.28 -9.81 -15.98
C PHE A 63 25.02 -10.18 -14.68
N GLU A 64 25.94 -11.12 -14.77
CA GLU A 64 26.75 -11.56 -13.62
C GLU A 64 27.75 -10.47 -13.18
N GLU A 65 28.42 -9.81 -14.14
CA GLU A 65 29.38 -8.74 -13.86
C GLU A 65 28.72 -7.57 -13.09
N ILE A 66 27.58 -7.07 -13.58
CA ILE A 66 26.88 -5.95 -12.93
C ILE A 66 26.32 -6.41 -11.58
N GLY A 67 25.73 -7.59 -11.48
CA GLY A 67 25.19 -8.13 -10.24
C GLY A 67 26.27 -8.27 -9.17
N LYS A 68 27.43 -8.79 -9.53
CA LYS A 68 28.60 -8.87 -8.65
C LYS A 68 29.03 -7.50 -8.15
N LEU A 69 29.28 -6.56 -9.07
CA LEU A 69 29.71 -5.19 -8.73
C LEU A 69 28.67 -4.49 -7.85
N PHE A 70 27.37 -4.71 -8.11
CA PHE A 70 26.30 -4.11 -7.33
C PHE A 70 26.37 -4.55 -5.85
N VAL A 71 26.56 -5.85 -5.59
CA VAL A 71 26.71 -6.40 -4.24
C VAL A 71 27.97 -5.88 -3.57
N GLU A 72 29.13 -5.91 -4.26
CA GLU A 72 30.41 -5.45 -3.73
C GLU A 72 30.37 -3.96 -3.37
N GLU A 73 29.83 -3.08 -4.24
CA GLU A 73 29.71 -1.64 -3.95
C GLU A 73 28.67 -1.36 -2.86
N TRP A 74 27.59 -2.16 -2.78
CA TRP A 74 26.65 -2.05 -1.67
C TRP A 74 27.29 -2.36 -0.32
N GLU A 75 28.06 -3.46 -0.24
CA GLU A 75 28.74 -3.84 1.01
C GLU A 75 29.85 -2.86 1.39
N LYS A 76 30.57 -2.34 0.44
CA LYS A 76 31.57 -1.30 0.65
C LYS A 76 30.98 -0.01 1.24
N GLU A 77 29.79 0.40 0.76
CA GLU A 77 29.14 1.63 1.25
C GLU A 77 28.36 1.39 2.56
N PHE A 78 27.68 0.25 2.70
CA PHE A 78 26.72 0.01 3.80
C PHE A 78 27.14 -1.12 4.76
N GLY A 79 28.22 -1.84 4.48
CA GLY A 79 28.72 -2.97 5.24
C GLY A 79 28.11 -4.30 4.78
N GLU A 80 28.72 -5.40 5.23
CA GLU A 80 28.33 -6.77 4.89
C GLU A 80 26.84 -7.02 5.12
N ASN A 81 26.23 -7.81 4.23
CA ASN A 81 24.84 -8.18 4.29
C ASN A 81 24.65 -9.65 3.88
N THR A 82 23.61 -10.31 4.43
CA THR A 82 23.31 -11.70 4.10
C THR A 82 22.17 -11.81 3.09
N TYR A 83 21.19 -10.90 3.15
CA TYR A 83 19.94 -11.01 2.40
C TYR A 83 19.87 -9.94 1.30
N TYR A 84 19.59 -10.39 0.08
CA TYR A 84 19.54 -9.54 -1.11
C TYR A 84 18.24 -9.75 -1.88
N LEU A 85 17.46 -8.67 -2.04
CA LEU A 85 16.18 -8.68 -2.76
C LEU A 85 16.43 -8.50 -4.26
N SER A 86 15.94 -9.42 -5.04
CA SER A 86 15.86 -9.31 -6.50
C SER A 86 14.53 -9.86 -7.00
N ASP A 87 13.71 -8.98 -7.54
CA ASP A 87 12.37 -9.28 -8.08
C ASP A 87 12.37 -9.07 -9.59
N SER A 88 12.95 -10.01 -10.31
CA SER A 88 12.84 -10.02 -11.77
C SER A 88 11.42 -10.39 -12.16
N PHE A 89 10.82 -9.65 -13.11
CA PHE A 89 9.51 -9.94 -13.71
C PHE A 89 8.28 -9.67 -12.82
N ASN A 90 8.39 -8.88 -11.77
CA ASN A 90 7.23 -8.51 -10.98
C ASN A 90 6.27 -7.65 -11.84
N GLU A 91 5.08 -8.19 -12.10
CA GLU A 91 4.06 -7.59 -12.98
C GLU A 91 4.52 -7.30 -14.42
N MET A 92 5.57 -7.96 -14.89
CA MET A 92 6.09 -7.83 -16.24
C MET A 92 5.75 -9.04 -17.09
N GLU A 93 5.49 -8.79 -18.38
CA GLU A 93 5.33 -9.85 -19.36
C GLU A 93 6.69 -10.21 -19.98
N LEU A 94 7.13 -11.44 -19.75
CA LEU A 94 8.27 -11.98 -20.50
C LEU A 94 7.89 -12.11 -21.97
N PRO A 95 8.75 -11.67 -22.92
CA PRO A 95 8.52 -11.80 -24.35
C PRO A 95 8.76 -13.25 -24.81
N ILE A 96 7.92 -14.16 -24.34
CA ILE A 96 7.93 -15.57 -24.66
C ILE A 96 6.60 -15.96 -25.26
N ASP A 97 6.62 -16.80 -26.28
CA ASP A 97 5.42 -17.45 -26.75
C ASP A 97 4.81 -18.28 -25.61
N LYS A 98 3.61 -17.92 -25.17
CA LYS A 98 2.91 -18.59 -24.07
C LYS A 98 2.56 -20.04 -24.37
N GLU A 99 2.54 -20.41 -25.64
CA GLU A 99 2.28 -21.77 -26.11
C GLU A 99 3.53 -22.65 -26.14
N ASP A 100 4.74 -22.06 -26.22
CA ASP A 100 6.01 -22.78 -26.15
C ASP A 100 6.44 -22.94 -24.68
N LYS A 101 5.84 -23.93 -24.03
CA LYS A 101 6.11 -24.20 -22.60
C LYS A 101 7.54 -24.67 -22.34
N GLU A 102 8.14 -25.40 -23.26
CA GLU A 102 9.51 -25.91 -23.10
C GLU A 102 10.52 -24.77 -23.12
N ALA A 103 10.42 -23.87 -24.10
CA ALA A 103 11.25 -22.66 -24.14
C ALA A 103 11.03 -21.76 -22.93
N LYS A 104 9.78 -21.61 -22.46
CA LYS A 104 9.44 -20.86 -21.26
C LYS A 104 10.13 -21.41 -20.02
N TYR A 105 10.01 -22.71 -19.76
CA TYR A 105 10.59 -23.34 -18.56
C TYR A 105 12.12 -23.29 -18.59
N LYS A 106 12.73 -23.54 -19.75
CA LYS A 106 14.18 -23.41 -19.94
C LYS A 106 14.65 -22.00 -19.61
N LEU A 107 14.02 -20.98 -20.18
CA LEU A 107 14.40 -19.58 -19.95
C LEU A 107 14.22 -19.17 -18.48
N LEU A 108 13.15 -19.61 -17.82
CA LEU A 108 12.94 -19.34 -16.40
C LEU A 108 14.01 -19.99 -15.52
N ALA A 109 14.44 -21.22 -15.83
CA ALA A 109 15.53 -21.89 -15.13
C ALA A 109 16.86 -21.15 -15.30
N GLU A 110 17.16 -20.68 -16.51
CA GLU A 110 18.35 -19.87 -16.81
C GLU A 110 18.32 -18.55 -16.03
N TYR A 111 17.19 -17.84 -15.98
CA TYR A 111 17.05 -16.62 -15.19
C TYR A 111 17.25 -16.86 -13.68
N GLY A 112 16.61 -17.88 -13.13
CA GLY A 112 16.78 -18.22 -11.71
C GLY A 112 18.23 -18.48 -11.34
N GLU A 113 18.93 -19.25 -12.17
CA GLU A 113 20.35 -19.55 -12.01
C GLU A 113 21.23 -18.29 -12.11
N THR A 114 20.99 -17.46 -13.12
CA THR A 114 21.80 -16.26 -13.37
C THR A 114 21.60 -15.21 -12.29
N ILE A 115 20.36 -14.97 -11.82
CA ILE A 115 20.10 -14.05 -10.71
C ILE A 115 20.86 -14.51 -9.46
N TYR A 116 20.72 -15.79 -9.09
CA TYR A 116 21.42 -16.33 -7.93
C TYR A 116 22.94 -16.22 -8.08
N LYS A 117 23.51 -16.63 -9.20
CA LYS A 117 24.95 -16.56 -9.46
C LYS A 117 25.48 -15.14 -9.41
N SER A 118 24.76 -14.18 -9.94
CA SER A 118 25.14 -12.75 -9.94
C SER A 118 25.27 -12.19 -8.53
N ILE A 119 24.36 -12.59 -7.62
CA ILE A 119 24.40 -12.21 -6.21
C ILE A 119 25.55 -12.95 -5.49
N ALA A 120 25.66 -14.27 -5.70
CA ALA A 120 26.68 -15.11 -5.07
C ALA A 120 28.11 -14.78 -5.53
N ALA A 121 28.30 -14.24 -6.74
CA ALA A 121 29.58 -13.77 -7.23
C ALA A 121 30.14 -12.56 -6.46
N GLY A 122 29.24 -11.72 -5.93
CA GLY A 122 29.61 -10.59 -5.06
C GLY A 122 29.75 -11.00 -3.60
N ASN A 123 28.91 -11.93 -3.13
CA ASN A 123 28.95 -12.47 -1.77
C ASN A 123 28.52 -13.95 -1.77
N PRO A 124 29.45 -14.92 -1.59
CA PRO A 124 29.15 -16.37 -1.62
C PRO A 124 28.19 -16.82 -0.51
N ASP A 125 28.10 -16.07 0.58
CA ASP A 125 27.20 -16.36 1.71
C ASP A 125 25.81 -15.77 1.55
N ALA A 126 25.61 -14.96 0.50
CA ALA A 126 24.34 -14.30 0.24
C ALA A 126 23.17 -15.28 0.07
N VAL A 127 22.01 -14.82 0.49
CA VAL A 127 20.71 -15.46 0.31
C VAL A 127 19.86 -14.54 -0.57
N TRP A 128 19.40 -15.07 -1.69
CA TRP A 128 18.47 -14.36 -2.56
C TRP A 128 17.08 -14.34 -1.92
N VAL A 129 16.52 -13.14 -1.76
CA VAL A 129 15.14 -12.92 -1.32
C VAL A 129 14.33 -12.45 -2.52
N THR A 130 13.15 -13.01 -2.71
CA THR A 130 12.19 -12.54 -3.72
C THR A 130 10.78 -12.46 -3.14
N GLN A 131 9.98 -11.49 -3.61
CA GLN A 131 8.58 -11.44 -3.25
C GLN A 131 7.74 -12.36 -4.14
N GLY A 132 6.82 -13.09 -3.48
CA GLY A 132 5.95 -14.03 -4.16
C GLY A 132 4.68 -13.42 -4.77
N TRP A 133 4.53 -12.10 -4.76
CA TRP A 133 3.36 -11.40 -5.28
C TRP A 133 3.01 -11.84 -6.71
N THR A 134 3.98 -11.81 -7.62
CA THR A 134 3.77 -12.12 -9.02
C THR A 134 3.30 -13.56 -9.25
N PHE A 135 3.71 -14.50 -8.40
CA PHE A 135 3.34 -15.93 -8.53
C PHE A 135 1.85 -16.17 -8.29
N GLY A 136 1.22 -15.35 -7.45
CA GLY A 136 -0.22 -15.35 -7.25
C GLY A 136 -0.95 -14.42 -8.20
N TYR A 137 -0.51 -13.16 -8.30
CA TYR A 137 -1.19 -12.14 -9.12
C TYR A 137 -1.21 -12.48 -10.62
N GLN A 138 -0.12 -13.01 -11.15
CA GLN A 138 -0.01 -13.48 -12.53
C GLN A 138 -0.07 -15.01 -12.63
N HIS A 139 -0.97 -15.66 -11.86
CA HIS A 139 -1.09 -17.12 -11.76
C HIS A 139 -1.27 -17.84 -13.10
N SER A 140 -1.82 -17.17 -14.13
CA SER A 140 -1.93 -17.74 -15.49
C SER A 140 -0.56 -17.91 -16.17
N PHE A 141 0.42 -17.06 -15.85
CA PHE A 141 1.79 -17.21 -16.29
C PHE A 141 2.61 -18.13 -15.38
N TRP A 142 2.45 -17.93 -14.06
CA TRP A 142 3.17 -18.66 -13.03
C TRP A 142 2.44 -19.96 -12.63
N ASP A 143 2.29 -20.87 -13.59
CA ASP A 143 1.86 -22.23 -13.30
C ASP A 143 2.91 -22.98 -12.45
N LYS A 144 2.54 -24.18 -11.94
CA LYS A 144 3.43 -24.98 -11.08
C LYS A 144 4.79 -25.25 -11.71
N GLU A 145 4.83 -25.58 -12.99
CA GLU A 145 6.07 -25.94 -13.68
C GLU A 145 6.92 -24.70 -13.99
N SER A 146 6.30 -23.55 -14.24
CA SER A 146 7.01 -22.27 -14.41
C SER A 146 7.77 -21.88 -13.14
N LEU A 147 7.11 -21.96 -11.99
CA LEU A 147 7.78 -21.62 -10.74
C LEU A 147 8.84 -22.65 -10.36
N LYS A 148 8.57 -23.95 -10.55
CA LYS A 148 9.60 -24.99 -10.36
C LYS A 148 10.83 -24.74 -11.24
N ALA A 149 10.62 -24.35 -12.50
CA ALA A 149 11.72 -24.05 -13.41
C ALA A 149 12.58 -22.88 -12.89
N LEU A 150 11.96 -21.75 -12.51
CA LEU A 150 12.69 -20.61 -11.92
C LEU A 150 13.54 -21.01 -10.70
N LEU A 151 13.01 -21.89 -9.86
CA LEU A 151 13.64 -22.30 -8.60
C LEU A 151 14.67 -23.43 -8.76
N SER A 152 14.69 -24.15 -9.88
CA SER A 152 15.37 -25.44 -10.05
C SER A 152 16.88 -25.42 -9.82
N ASN A 153 17.56 -24.36 -10.25
CA ASN A 153 19.02 -24.23 -10.19
C ASN A 153 19.50 -23.35 -9.02
N VAL A 154 18.62 -23.02 -8.08
CA VAL A 154 18.96 -22.25 -6.87
C VAL A 154 19.00 -23.20 -5.68
N PRO A 155 20.07 -23.24 -4.84
CA PRO A 155 20.09 -24.08 -3.64
C PRO A 155 18.96 -23.70 -2.65
N ASP A 156 18.37 -24.70 -1.98
CA ASP A 156 17.22 -24.50 -1.12
C ASP A 156 17.49 -23.61 0.10
N ASP A 157 18.70 -23.62 0.61
CA ASP A 157 19.16 -22.81 1.74
C ASP A 157 19.59 -21.39 1.33
N LYS A 158 19.74 -21.13 0.03
CA LYS A 158 20.19 -19.85 -0.53
C LYS A 158 19.06 -18.99 -1.10
N MET A 159 17.80 -19.33 -0.80
CA MET A 159 16.65 -18.56 -1.25
C MET A 159 15.57 -18.46 -0.19
N ILE A 160 14.92 -17.29 -0.13
CA ILE A 160 13.72 -17.04 0.67
C ILE A 160 12.67 -16.38 -0.23
N ILE A 161 11.45 -16.93 -0.22
CA ILE A 161 10.30 -16.36 -0.90
C ILE A 161 9.41 -15.68 0.13
N ILE A 162 9.14 -14.39 -0.02
CA ILE A 162 8.16 -13.67 0.80
C ILE A 162 6.81 -13.81 0.11
N ASP A 163 5.96 -14.71 0.60
CA ASP A 163 4.62 -14.96 0.04
C ASP A 163 3.65 -13.85 0.46
N LEU A 164 3.65 -12.77 -0.31
CA LEU A 164 2.83 -11.59 -0.08
C LEU A 164 1.38 -11.80 -0.49
N GLY A 165 0.48 -11.08 0.17
CA GLY A 165 -0.92 -10.99 -0.24
C GLY A 165 -1.78 -12.14 0.26
N ASN A 166 -1.40 -12.83 1.34
CA ASN A 166 -2.24 -13.86 1.96
C ASN A 166 -3.54 -13.33 2.56
N ASP A 167 -3.66 -12.03 2.73
CA ASP A 167 -4.86 -11.28 3.12
C ASP A 167 -5.77 -10.92 1.93
N TYR A 168 -5.30 -11.18 0.70
CA TYR A 168 -6.13 -10.94 -0.48
C TYR A 168 -7.29 -11.92 -0.56
N PRO A 169 -8.50 -11.41 -0.84
CA PRO A 169 -9.65 -12.27 -1.06
C PRO A 169 -9.43 -13.17 -2.28
N LYS A 170 -10.04 -14.36 -2.25
CA LYS A 170 -9.93 -15.39 -3.30
C LYS A 170 -10.14 -14.87 -4.73
N TRP A 171 -10.90 -13.80 -4.90
CA TRP A 171 -11.16 -13.23 -6.23
C TRP A 171 -9.94 -12.60 -6.90
N VAL A 172 -8.95 -12.14 -6.13
CA VAL A 172 -7.69 -11.60 -6.70
C VAL A 172 -6.83 -12.72 -7.26
N TRP A 173 -6.68 -13.80 -6.51
CA TRP A 173 -5.88 -14.96 -6.93
C TRP A 173 -6.64 -15.96 -7.79
N ASN A 174 -7.96 -15.83 -7.85
CA ASN A 174 -8.87 -16.71 -8.60
C ASN A 174 -8.87 -18.18 -8.16
N THR A 175 -8.12 -18.57 -7.14
CA THR A 175 -7.95 -19.96 -6.68
C THR A 175 -7.79 -20.03 -5.16
N GLU A 176 -6.64 -20.49 -4.73
CA GLU A 176 -6.18 -20.62 -3.36
C GLU A 176 -4.99 -19.71 -3.11
N GLN A 177 -4.56 -19.59 -1.85
CA GLN A 177 -3.32 -18.90 -1.48
C GLN A 177 -2.13 -19.49 -2.24
N THR A 178 -1.19 -18.64 -2.65
CA THR A 178 -0.07 -19.00 -3.52
C THR A 178 0.75 -20.16 -2.98
N TRP A 179 1.06 -20.15 -1.67
CA TRP A 179 1.80 -21.24 -1.03
C TRP A 179 1.10 -22.59 -1.12
N LYS A 180 -0.24 -22.62 -1.10
CA LYS A 180 -1.01 -23.88 -1.24
C LYS A 180 -0.94 -24.41 -2.66
N VAL A 181 -1.09 -23.51 -3.65
CA VAL A 181 -0.98 -23.87 -5.07
C VAL A 181 0.38 -24.42 -5.39
N HIS A 182 1.43 -23.87 -4.79
CA HIS A 182 2.83 -24.23 -5.04
C HIS A 182 3.47 -25.14 -3.97
N ASP A 183 2.66 -25.92 -3.24
CA ASP A 183 3.11 -26.94 -2.29
C ASP A 183 4.22 -26.45 -1.33
N GLY A 184 4.05 -25.27 -0.74
CA GLY A 184 5.03 -24.64 0.15
C GLY A 184 6.35 -24.29 -0.56
N PHE A 185 6.27 -23.93 -1.86
CA PHE A 185 7.39 -23.48 -2.69
C PHE A 185 8.50 -24.51 -2.90
N TYR A 186 8.13 -25.80 -3.02
CA TYR A 186 8.99 -26.88 -3.51
C TYR A 186 10.32 -27.04 -2.77
N GLY A 187 10.34 -26.83 -1.44
CA GLY A 187 11.53 -26.97 -0.60
C GLY A 187 12.28 -25.66 -0.31
N LYS A 188 12.01 -24.58 -1.02
CA LYS A 188 12.58 -23.28 -0.70
C LYS A 188 12.07 -22.77 0.65
N LYS A 189 12.89 -21.99 1.36
CA LYS A 189 12.44 -21.26 2.54
C LYS A 189 11.44 -20.19 2.12
N TRP A 190 10.39 -20.00 2.91
CA TRP A 190 9.42 -18.96 2.63
C TRP A 190 8.82 -18.34 3.89
N ILE A 191 8.30 -17.13 3.75
CA ILE A 191 7.70 -16.34 4.82
C ILE A 191 6.24 -16.09 4.46
N PHE A 192 5.33 -16.43 5.37
CA PHE A 192 3.91 -16.11 5.24
C PHE A 192 3.70 -14.63 5.49
N SER A 193 3.23 -13.87 4.50
CA SER A 193 3.16 -12.42 4.60
C SER A 193 1.85 -11.85 4.10
N TYR A 194 1.53 -10.67 4.63
CA TYR A 194 0.36 -9.87 4.28
C TYR A 194 0.76 -8.56 3.59
N VAL A 195 -0.18 -7.99 2.83
CA VAL A 195 -0.11 -6.61 2.30
C VAL A 195 -1.35 -5.85 2.81
N PRO A 196 -1.37 -5.43 4.07
CA PRO A 196 -2.57 -4.87 4.69
C PRO A 196 -2.91 -3.46 4.20
N ASN A 197 -2.07 -2.84 3.39
CA ASN A 197 -2.30 -1.52 2.83
C ASN A 197 -1.68 -1.38 1.44
N PHE A 198 -2.46 -0.91 0.48
CA PHE A 198 -2.05 -0.59 -0.89
C PHE A 198 -2.08 0.92 -1.11
N GLY A 199 -0.99 1.46 -1.69
CA GLY A 199 -0.84 2.89 -1.97
C GLY A 199 -0.73 3.76 -0.71
N GLY A 200 -0.72 3.19 0.48
CA GLY A 200 -0.72 3.91 1.75
C GLY A 200 -2.01 4.67 2.03
N LYS A 201 -3.16 4.17 1.59
CA LYS A 201 -4.47 4.78 1.84
C LYS A 201 -4.84 4.73 3.32
N ASN A 202 -5.54 5.77 3.79
CA ASN A 202 -5.85 5.95 5.21
C ASN A 202 -7.19 5.35 5.65
N THR A 203 -7.95 4.70 4.78
CA THR A 203 -9.31 4.24 5.11
C THR A 203 -9.29 2.98 5.95
N MET A 204 -10.25 2.83 6.87
CA MET A 204 -10.43 1.63 7.70
C MET A 204 -10.71 0.42 6.80
N THR A 205 -9.84 -0.59 6.86
CA THR A 205 -9.96 -1.84 6.11
C THR A 205 -9.07 -2.93 6.70
N GLY A 206 -9.44 -4.18 6.51
CA GLY A 206 -8.71 -5.35 6.99
C GLY A 206 -9.66 -6.51 7.24
N ASP A 207 -9.11 -7.70 7.52
CA ASP A 207 -9.87 -8.87 7.96
C ASP A 207 -9.26 -9.37 9.27
N LEU A 208 -9.78 -8.85 10.41
CA LEU A 208 -9.20 -9.16 11.71
C LEU A 208 -9.32 -10.65 12.04
N ASP A 209 -10.40 -11.32 11.64
CA ASP A 209 -10.60 -12.76 11.87
C ASP A 209 -9.55 -13.59 11.13
N MET A 210 -9.22 -13.19 9.92
CA MET A 210 -8.20 -13.82 9.14
C MET A 210 -6.80 -13.54 9.72
N TYR A 211 -6.48 -12.29 10.05
CA TYR A 211 -5.20 -11.93 10.66
C TYR A 211 -4.96 -12.68 11.96
N ALA A 212 -5.97 -12.85 12.81
CA ALA A 212 -5.88 -13.58 14.07
C ALA A 212 -5.65 -15.10 13.93
N SER A 213 -5.67 -15.67 12.73
CA SER A 213 -5.65 -17.14 12.59
C SER A 213 -4.88 -17.73 11.40
N SER A 214 -4.73 -17.00 10.29
CA SER A 214 -4.28 -17.61 9.03
C SER A 214 -2.82 -18.04 9.03
N SER A 215 -1.92 -17.30 9.67
CA SER A 215 -0.49 -17.67 9.78
C SER A 215 -0.31 -18.96 10.58
N VAL A 216 -1.06 -19.13 11.67
CA VAL A 216 -1.05 -20.35 12.48
C VAL A 216 -1.64 -21.54 11.72
N LYS A 217 -2.70 -21.32 10.93
CA LYS A 217 -3.24 -22.36 10.04
C LYS A 217 -2.21 -22.79 9.01
N ALA A 218 -1.46 -21.86 8.42
CA ALA A 218 -0.35 -22.20 7.51
C ALA A 218 0.76 -22.95 8.22
N LEU A 219 1.16 -22.53 9.42
CA LEU A 219 2.20 -23.18 10.22
C LEU A 219 1.85 -24.65 10.55
N ARG A 220 0.57 -24.96 10.74
CA ARG A 220 0.06 -26.31 11.06
C ARG A 220 -0.30 -27.15 9.83
N ALA A 221 -0.26 -26.57 8.63
CA ALA A 221 -0.64 -27.29 7.42
C ALA A 221 0.39 -28.37 7.06
N ALA A 222 -0.09 -29.53 6.60
CA ALA A 222 0.77 -30.64 6.20
C ALA A 222 1.65 -30.32 4.99
N ASN A 223 1.17 -29.46 4.08
CA ASN A 223 1.85 -29.03 2.86
C ASN A 223 2.54 -27.66 3.00
N LYS A 224 2.82 -27.19 4.22
CA LYS A 224 3.50 -25.92 4.47
C LYS A 224 4.92 -25.81 3.90
N GLY A 225 5.52 -26.94 3.51
CA GLY A 225 6.90 -26.96 3.06
C GLY A 225 7.86 -26.40 4.12
N ASN A 226 8.79 -25.58 3.67
CA ASN A 226 9.82 -24.98 4.52
C ASN A 226 9.42 -23.55 4.96
N LEU A 227 8.27 -23.41 5.61
CA LEU A 227 7.81 -22.14 6.21
C LEU A 227 8.71 -21.78 7.40
N ILE A 228 9.38 -20.62 7.32
CA ILE A 228 10.37 -20.18 8.31
C ILE A 228 9.97 -18.92 9.09
N GLY A 229 8.93 -18.21 8.67
CA GLY A 229 8.61 -16.95 9.29
C GLY A 229 7.26 -16.37 8.89
N PHE A 230 6.97 -15.25 9.53
CA PHE A 230 5.79 -14.43 9.35
C PHE A 230 6.20 -12.99 9.07
N GLY A 231 5.42 -12.27 8.27
CA GLY A 231 5.73 -10.89 7.93
C GLY A 231 4.56 -10.08 7.36
N SER A 232 4.83 -8.81 7.11
CA SER A 232 3.92 -7.91 6.41
C SER A 232 4.70 -6.90 5.59
N ALA A 233 4.13 -6.44 4.49
CA ALA A 233 4.71 -5.47 3.57
C ALA A 233 3.68 -4.38 3.21
N PRO A 234 3.27 -3.51 4.15
CA PRO A 234 2.35 -2.42 3.85
C PRO A 234 3.03 -1.34 3.03
N GLU A 235 2.30 -0.70 2.12
CA GLU A 235 2.77 0.47 1.37
C GLU A 235 2.59 1.80 2.12
N GLY A 236 2.07 1.76 3.34
CA GLY A 236 1.95 2.87 4.29
C GLY A 236 1.54 2.36 5.67
N LEU A 237 1.88 3.13 6.72
CA LEU A 237 1.70 2.75 8.13
C LEU A 237 0.82 3.75 8.90
N GLU A 238 0.27 4.74 8.23
CA GLU A 238 -0.39 5.88 8.88
C GLU A 238 -1.86 5.62 9.22
N ASN A 239 -2.32 4.38 9.18
CA ASN A 239 -3.72 4.01 9.45
C ASN A 239 -3.84 2.57 9.95
N ASN A 240 -5.05 2.19 10.40
CA ASN A 240 -5.39 0.82 10.80
C ASN A 240 -4.42 0.25 11.85
N GLU A 241 -4.10 1.00 12.89
CA GLU A 241 -3.18 0.60 13.96
C GLU A 241 -3.58 -0.74 14.59
N VAL A 242 -4.88 -1.00 14.74
CA VAL A 242 -5.42 -2.27 15.23
C VAL A 242 -4.95 -3.46 14.40
N VAL A 243 -4.82 -3.29 13.07
CA VAL A 243 -4.31 -4.35 12.17
C VAL A 243 -2.84 -4.60 12.45
N TYR A 244 -2.03 -3.56 12.52
CA TYR A 244 -0.57 -3.70 12.72
C TYR A 244 -0.23 -4.24 14.11
N GLU A 245 -0.95 -3.84 15.15
CA GLU A 245 -0.76 -4.40 16.49
C GLU A 245 -1.15 -5.88 16.53
N LEU A 246 -2.30 -6.25 15.94
CA LEU A 246 -2.68 -7.65 15.84
C LEU A 246 -1.67 -8.49 15.06
N LEU A 247 -1.16 -7.97 13.93
CA LEU A 247 -0.13 -8.64 13.14
C LEU A 247 1.19 -8.81 13.92
N ALA A 248 1.58 -7.82 14.71
CA ALA A 248 2.75 -7.91 15.57
C ALA A 248 2.60 -9.01 16.63
N ASP A 249 1.44 -9.07 17.30
CA ASP A 249 1.15 -10.09 18.30
C ASP A 249 1.05 -11.50 17.69
N MET A 250 0.47 -11.62 16.50
CA MET A 250 0.43 -12.89 15.75
C MET A 250 1.81 -13.40 15.38
N GLY A 251 2.78 -12.52 15.15
CA GLY A 251 4.17 -12.90 14.89
C GLY A 251 4.83 -13.69 16.02
N TRP A 252 4.33 -13.54 17.23
CA TRP A 252 4.82 -14.21 18.46
C TRP A 252 3.90 -15.34 18.95
N SER A 253 2.72 -15.51 18.32
CA SER A 253 1.74 -16.49 18.76
C SER A 253 1.90 -17.83 18.03
N SER A 254 1.86 -18.93 18.79
CA SER A 254 1.76 -20.31 18.26
C SER A 254 0.32 -20.76 18.02
N ASP A 255 -0.65 -20.00 18.50
CA ASP A 255 -2.08 -20.28 18.44
C ASP A 255 -2.87 -19.09 17.87
N SER A 256 -4.08 -19.37 17.39
CA SER A 256 -4.99 -18.29 16.96
C SER A 256 -5.32 -17.39 18.15
N ILE A 257 -5.38 -16.09 17.92
CA ILE A 257 -5.76 -15.12 18.92
C ILE A 257 -7.29 -15.07 19.04
N ASP A 258 -7.83 -15.13 20.26
CA ASP A 258 -9.22 -14.80 20.54
C ASP A 258 -9.38 -13.27 20.45
N LEU A 259 -10.17 -12.82 19.48
CA LEU A 259 -10.30 -11.39 19.21
C LEU A 259 -11.14 -10.64 20.25
N ASP A 260 -12.05 -11.29 20.96
CA ASP A 260 -12.86 -10.61 21.95
C ASP A 260 -12.01 -10.28 23.19
N ASP A 261 -11.19 -11.23 23.65
CA ASP A 261 -10.24 -11.02 24.73
C ASP A 261 -9.12 -10.05 24.31
N TRP A 262 -8.58 -10.21 23.11
CA TRP A 262 -7.50 -9.37 22.58
C TRP A 262 -7.95 -7.92 22.42
N MET A 263 -9.15 -7.67 21.91
CA MET A 263 -9.69 -6.32 21.70
C MET A 263 -9.85 -5.56 23.01
N LYS A 264 -10.24 -6.25 24.08
CA LYS A 264 -10.28 -5.65 25.41
C LYS A 264 -8.89 -5.17 25.84
N ILE A 265 -7.87 -6.03 25.73
CA ILE A 265 -6.49 -5.72 26.08
C ILE A 265 -5.97 -4.54 25.23
N TYR A 266 -6.24 -4.56 23.92
CA TYR A 266 -5.88 -3.51 22.98
C TYR A 266 -6.47 -2.16 23.41
N CYS A 267 -7.78 -2.09 23.67
CA CYS A 267 -8.45 -0.85 24.04
C CYS A 267 -8.00 -0.35 25.44
N GLU A 268 -7.85 -1.23 26.43
CA GLU A 268 -7.34 -0.87 27.75
C GLU A 268 -5.93 -0.30 27.66
N ALA A 269 -5.05 -0.92 26.86
CA ALA A 269 -3.67 -0.44 26.68
C ALA A 269 -3.61 0.87 25.87
N ARG A 270 -4.39 1.00 24.81
CA ARG A 270 -4.35 2.14 23.89
C ARG A 270 -5.12 3.35 24.43
N TYR A 271 -6.30 3.14 25.01
CA TYR A 271 -7.21 4.20 25.41
C TYR A 271 -7.32 4.41 26.91
N GLY A 272 -6.88 3.43 27.69
CA GLY A 272 -7.00 3.45 29.16
C GLY A 272 -8.34 2.93 29.69
N GLY A 273 -9.20 2.31 28.84
CA GLY A 273 -10.47 1.75 29.24
C GLY A 273 -11.19 1.01 28.10
N TYR A 274 -12.22 0.24 28.49
CA TYR A 274 -13.06 -0.53 27.56
C TYR A 274 -14.51 -0.49 27.99
N PRO A 275 -15.21 0.67 27.89
CA PRO A 275 -16.64 0.79 28.18
C PRO A 275 -17.49 -0.13 27.30
N ASP A 276 -18.69 -0.49 27.74
CA ASP A 276 -19.63 -1.34 27.00
C ASP A 276 -19.90 -0.79 25.57
N ALA A 277 -19.99 0.53 25.41
CA ALA A 277 -20.17 1.15 24.11
C ALA A 277 -18.95 0.94 23.19
N MET A 278 -17.72 0.89 23.73
CA MET A 278 -16.51 0.59 22.99
C MET A 278 -16.51 -0.88 22.53
N GLU A 279 -16.90 -1.80 23.40
CA GLU A 279 -17.06 -3.22 23.05
C GLU A 279 -18.02 -3.41 21.88
N GLU A 280 -19.20 -2.81 21.95
CA GLU A 280 -20.19 -2.89 20.88
C GLU A 280 -19.70 -2.19 19.58
N ALA A 281 -18.98 -1.06 19.69
CA ALA A 281 -18.36 -0.41 18.53
C ALA A 281 -17.40 -1.35 17.80
N TRP A 282 -16.49 -2.00 18.50
CA TRP A 282 -15.52 -2.92 17.90
C TRP A 282 -16.16 -4.21 17.35
N LYS A 283 -17.22 -4.72 17.97
CA LYS A 283 -18.01 -5.81 17.40
C LYS A 283 -18.62 -5.44 16.04
N LEU A 284 -19.09 -4.20 15.89
CA LEU A 284 -19.63 -3.71 14.63
C LEU A 284 -18.51 -3.41 13.62
N PHE A 285 -17.39 -2.80 14.01
CA PHE A 285 -16.22 -2.59 13.12
C PHE A 285 -15.70 -3.91 12.57
N ARG A 286 -15.61 -4.96 13.39
CA ARG A 286 -15.19 -6.30 12.96
C ARG A 286 -16.14 -6.90 11.90
N LYS A 287 -17.43 -6.62 11.96
CA LYS A 287 -18.43 -7.09 10.99
C LYS A 287 -18.52 -6.23 9.73
N THR A 288 -18.00 -5.02 9.77
CA THR A 288 -18.08 -4.01 8.70
C THR A 288 -16.71 -3.69 8.12
N ALA A 289 -16.08 -2.61 8.51
CA ALA A 289 -14.80 -2.13 7.97
C ALA A 289 -13.66 -3.16 8.08
N TYR A 290 -13.66 -3.98 9.13
CA TYR A 290 -12.63 -4.99 9.38
C TYR A 290 -13.08 -6.44 9.12
N SER A 291 -14.08 -6.63 8.28
CA SER A 291 -14.54 -7.95 7.82
C SER A 291 -13.88 -8.44 6.55
N SER A 292 -13.17 -7.57 5.85
CA SER A 292 -12.47 -7.86 4.60
C SER A 292 -11.43 -6.79 4.29
N LEU A 293 -10.37 -7.17 3.59
CA LEU A 293 -9.41 -6.22 3.04
C LEU A 293 -9.95 -5.66 1.71
N TYR A 294 -10.05 -4.34 1.63
CA TYR A 294 -10.33 -3.63 0.39
C TYR A 294 -9.03 -3.04 -0.17
N SER A 295 -8.68 -3.39 -1.39
CA SER A 295 -7.43 -2.95 -2.03
C SER A 295 -7.37 -1.44 -2.24
N TYR A 296 -8.50 -0.83 -2.59
CA TYR A 296 -8.60 0.59 -2.92
C TYR A 296 -9.77 1.26 -2.19
N PRO A 297 -9.79 1.25 -0.83
CA PRO A 297 -10.87 1.87 -0.09
C PRO A 297 -10.76 3.39 -0.20
N ARG A 298 -11.67 4.02 -0.94
CA ARG A 298 -11.72 5.48 -1.12
C ARG A 298 -13.10 5.94 -1.53
N PHE A 299 -13.38 7.19 -1.24
CA PHE A 299 -14.63 7.83 -1.61
C PHE A 299 -14.67 8.18 -3.11
N THR A 300 -15.86 8.25 -3.70
CA THR A 300 -16.03 8.60 -5.11
C THR A 300 -15.50 10.01 -5.41
N TRP A 301 -15.64 10.95 -4.48
CA TRP A 301 -15.12 12.30 -4.64
C TRP A 301 -13.58 12.39 -4.64
N GLN A 302 -12.88 11.36 -4.19
CA GLN A 302 -11.42 11.25 -4.32
C GLN A 302 -10.95 10.77 -5.70
N THR A 303 -11.85 10.34 -6.58
CA THR A 303 -11.50 9.62 -7.82
C THR A 303 -12.29 10.11 -9.04
N VAL A 304 -12.50 11.41 -9.14
CA VAL A 304 -13.38 12.03 -10.15
C VAL A 304 -13.04 11.67 -11.60
N ILE A 305 -11.78 11.40 -11.89
CA ILE A 305 -11.28 11.14 -13.24
C ILE A 305 -10.95 9.68 -13.44
N SER A 306 -10.60 8.96 -12.37
CA SER A 306 -10.15 7.58 -12.48
C SER A 306 -11.27 6.66 -12.91
N ASP A 307 -10.88 5.62 -13.60
CA ASP A 307 -11.76 4.51 -13.99
C ASP A 307 -12.51 3.98 -12.76
N GLN A 308 -13.83 4.09 -12.77
CA GLN A 308 -14.71 3.60 -11.69
C GLN A 308 -14.49 2.12 -11.33
N ARG A 309 -13.84 1.34 -12.21
CA ARG A 309 -13.44 -0.05 -11.96
C ARG A 309 -12.51 -0.22 -10.77
N ARG A 310 -11.82 0.85 -10.33
CA ARG A 310 -10.88 0.85 -9.19
C ARG A 310 -11.44 1.42 -7.89
N ILE A 311 -12.73 1.77 -7.85
CA ILE A 311 -13.37 2.19 -6.62
C ILE A 311 -13.79 0.94 -5.87
N SER A 312 -13.00 0.49 -4.91
CA SER A 312 -13.47 -0.49 -3.96
C SER A 312 -14.39 0.17 -2.94
N LYS A 313 -15.40 -0.56 -2.52
CA LYS A 313 -16.41 -0.07 -1.60
C LYS A 313 -15.77 0.26 -0.26
N ILE A 314 -15.94 1.49 0.22
CA ILE A 314 -15.95 1.78 1.65
C ILE A 314 -17.27 1.23 2.17
N ASP A 315 -17.25 0.52 3.29
CA ASP A 315 -18.48 0.14 3.95
C ASP A 315 -19.14 1.41 4.52
N LEU A 316 -20.32 1.73 4.00
CA LEU A 316 -21.13 2.87 4.43
C LEU A 316 -22.44 2.40 5.03
N SER A 317 -22.47 1.15 5.52
CA SER A 317 -23.67 0.57 6.17
C SER A 317 -24.05 1.33 7.43
N ASP A 318 -25.31 1.19 7.82
CA ASP A 318 -25.79 1.79 9.08
C ASP A 318 -25.04 1.21 10.28
N ASP A 319 -24.64 -0.06 10.24
CA ASP A 319 -23.84 -0.71 11.29
C ASP A 319 -22.45 -0.07 11.42
N TYR A 320 -21.77 0.25 10.29
CA TYR A 320 -20.49 0.96 10.31
C TYR A 320 -20.62 2.36 10.90
N LEU A 321 -21.64 3.10 10.48
CA LEU A 321 -21.90 4.44 11.02
C LEU A 321 -22.32 4.40 12.48
N GLN A 322 -23.03 3.33 12.91
CA GLN A 322 -23.37 3.11 14.31
C GLN A 322 -22.14 2.79 15.16
N ALA A 323 -21.19 2.01 14.63
CA ALA A 323 -19.92 1.73 15.31
C ALA A 323 -19.17 3.02 15.65
N ILE A 324 -19.07 3.97 14.70
CA ILE A 324 -18.42 5.25 14.93
C ILE A 324 -19.16 6.08 15.99
N ARG A 325 -20.50 6.08 15.98
CA ARG A 325 -21.29 6.78 17.01
C ARG A 325 -21.07 6.19 18.41
N LEU A 326 -21.05 4.86 18.53
CA LEU A 326 -20.78 4.19 19.80
C LEU A 326 -19.35 4.48 20.29
N TYR A 327 -18.37 4.45 19.39
CA TYR A 327 -16.99 4.84 19.72
C TYR A 327 -16.93 6.29 20.24
N ALA A 328 -17.58 7.22 19.55
CA ALA A 328 -17.62 8.62 19.92
C ALA A 328 -18.34 8.86 21.28
N SER A 329 -19.33 8.03 21.63
CA SER A 329 -20.04 8.15 22.92
C SER A 329 -19.17 7.82 24.14
N CYS A 330 -17.98 7.22 23.94
CA CYS A 330 -17.01 6.97 25.01
C CYS A 330 -16.14 8.19 25.35
N ALA A 331 -16.34 9.33 24.67
CA ALA A 331 -15.48 10.51 24.79
C ALA A 331 -15.36 11.05 26.23
N ASP A 332 -16.44 11.07 27.01
CA ASP A 332 -16.40 11.58 28.38
C ASP A 332 -15.46 10.77 29.28
N GLU A 333 -15.33 9.46 29.04
CA GLU A 333 -14.47 8.58 29.82
C GLU A 333 -13.03 8.57 29.28
N LEU A 334 -12.85 8.65 27.95
CA LEU A 334 -11.58 8.33 27.30
C LEU A 334 -10.84 9.50 26.67
N LYS A 335 -11.43 10.72 26.62
CA LYS A 335 -10.80 11.91 26.01
C LYS A 335 -9.49 12.39 26.65
N SER A 336 -9.13 11.88 27.83
CA SER A 336 -7.82 12.13 28.42
C SER A 336 -6.70 11.40 27.68
N SER A 337 -7.00 10.27 27.01
CA SER A 337 -6.05 9.55 26.15
C SER A 337 -5.82 10.29 24.83
N GLU A 338 -4.56 10.54 24.50
CA GLU A 338 -4.20 11.13 23.20
C GLU A 338 -4.55 10.21 22.04
N LEU A 339 -4.28 8.90 22.19
CA LEU A 339 -4.58 7.91 21.14
C LEU A 339 -6.08 7.78 20.90
N TYR A 340 -6.89 7.82 21.97
CA TYR A 340 -8.34 7.86 21.79
C TYR A 340 -8.80 9.09 21.00
N ARG A 341 -8.25 10.28 21.31
CA ARG A 341 -8.59 11.51 20.59
C ARG A 341 -8.21 11.45 19.11
N ASN A 342 -7.02 10.90 18.82
CA ASN A 342 -6.57 10.74 17.44
C ASN A 342 -7.49 9.80 16.65
N ASP A 343 -7.81 8.62 17.19
CA ASP A 343 -8.70 7.66 16.54
C ASP A 343 -10.14 8.22 16.44
N LEU A 344 -10.60 9.00 17.42
CA LEU A 344 -11.90 9.67 17.35
C LEU A 344 -11.96 10.69 16.19
N ILE A 345 -10.92 11.50 16.03
CA ILE A 345 -10.80 12.46 14.91
C ILE A 345 -10.84 11.70 13.58
N GLU A 346 -10.10 10.62 13.45
CA GLU A 346 -10.07 9.79 12.26
C GLU A 346 -11.45 9.20 11.95
N PHE A 347 -12.04 8.47 12.89
CA PHE A 347 -13.30 7.77 12.67
C PHE A 347 -14.47 8.72 12.40
N VAL A 348 -14.54 9.84 13.11
CA VAL A 348 -15.58 10.87 12.86
C VAL A 348 -15.34 11.54 11.51
N SER A 349 -14.09 11.75 11.09
CA SER A 349 -13.79 12.24 9.75
C SER A 349 -14.34 11.29 8.67
N TYR A 350 -14.21 9.97 8.84
CA TYR A 350 -14.83 8.98 7.93
C TYR A 350 -16.35 9.04 7.97
N TYR A 351 -16.95 9.21 9.15
CA TYR A 351 -18.38 9.34 9.29
C TYR A 351 -18.94 10.54 8.50
N VAL A 352 -18.33 11.71 8.68
CA VAL A 352 -18.75 12.93 7.99
C VAL A 352 -18.47 12.84 6.48
N ALA A 353 -17.32 12.28 6.09
CA ALA A 353 -16.99 12.03 4.68
C ALA A 353 -17.96 11.05 4.01
N ALA A 354 -18.47 10.06 4.75
CA ALA A 354 -19.51 9.15 4.27
C ALA A 354 -20.85 9.89 4.01
N LYS A 355 -21.19 10.85 4.87
CA LYS A 355 -22.35 11.73 4.62
C LYS A 355 -22.14 12.62 3.40
N ALA A 356 -20.94 13.20 3.24
CA ALA A 356 -20.55 13.97 2.05
C ALA A 356 -20.62 13.11 0.77
N GLU A 357 -20.22 11.85 0.83
CA GLU A 357 -20.31 10.89 -0.28
C GLU A 357 -21.75 10.71 -0.78
N ASN A 358 -22.71 10.66 0.11
CA ASN A 358 -24.13 10.52 -0.26
C ASN A 358 -24.62 11.76 -1.04
N PHE A 359 -24.27 12.96 -0.57
CA PHE A 359 -24.59 14.20 -1.28
C PHE A 359 -23.87 14.28 -2.63
N TYR A 360 -22.60 13.86 -2.68
CA TYR A 360 -21.85 13.86 -3.92
C TYR A 360 -22.44 12.92 -4.97
N LYS A 361 -22.79 11.69 -4.58
CA LYS A 361 -23.49 10.74 -5.46
C LYS A 361 -24.83 11.27 -5.96
N GLN A 362 -25.58 11.95 -5.07
CA GLN A 362 -26.82 12.60 -5.48
C GLN A 362 -26.56 13.76 -6.45
N ALA A 363 -25.51 14.57 -6.23
CA ALA A 363 -25.12 15.63 -7.16
C ALA A 363 -24.78 15.09 -8.55
N LEU A 364 -24.01 13.99 -8.63
CA LEU A 364 -23.69 13.31 -9.88
C LEU A 364 -24.94 12.80 -10.61
N LYS A 365 -25.89 12.22 -9.86
CA LYS A 365 -27.16 11.75 -10.40
C LYS A 365 -28.01 12.91 -10.92
N ASP A 366 -28.15 13.98 -10.14
CA ASP A 366 -28.91 15.18 -10.53
C ASP A 366 -28.31 15.85 -11.77
N ASP A 367 -26.97 15.92 -11.88
CA ASP A 367 -26.30 16.43 -13.08
C ASP A 367 -26.56 15.55 -14.32
N SER A 368 -26.48 14.22 -14.16
CA SER A 368 -26.77 13.29 -15.25
C SER A 368 -28.21 13.39 -15.77
N GLU A 369 -29.15 13.76 -14.89
CA GLU A 369 -30.57 13.96 -15.20
C GLU A 369 -30.89 15.43 -15.55
N ASN A 370 -29.89 16.30 -15.75
CA ASN A 370 -29.99 17.73 -16.05
C ASN A 370 -30.76 18.54 -14.99
N ARG A 371 -30.77 18.12 -13.74
CA ARG A 371 -31.34 18.84 -12.60
C ARG A 371 -30.31 19.82 -11.97
N VAL A 372 -29.90 20.81 -12.75
CA VAL A 372 -28.74 21.68 -12.44
C VAL A 372 -28.77 22.27 -11.03
N LEU A 373 -29.92 22.87 -10.62
CA LEU A 373 -30.03 23.50 -9.30
C LEU A 373 -29.97 22.50 -8.13
N ALA A 374 -30.46 21.29 -8.35
CA ALA A 374 -30.35 20.21 -7.36
C ALA A 374 -28.90 19.70 -7.27
N ALA A 375 -28.26 19.51 -8.40
CA ALA A 375 -26.84 19.13 -8.47
C ALA A 375 -25.95 20.16 -7.75
N GLN A 376 -26.14 21.44 -8.00
CA GLN A 376 -25.40 22.51 -7.31
C GLN A 376 -25.61 22.51 -5.81
N ARG A 377 -26.86 22.33 -5.33
CA ARG A 377 -27.14 22.26 -3.88
C ARG A 377 -26.45 21.09 -3.23
N ASN A 378 -26.55 19.90 -3.83
CA ASN A 378 -25.91 18.69 -3.30
C ASN A 378 -24.38 18.79 -3.35
N LEU A 379 -23.81 19.40 -4.39
CA LEU A 379 -22.38 19.68 -4.47
C LEU A 379 -21.93 20.64 -3.36
N GLN A 380 -22.72 21.71 -3.07
CA GLN A 380 -22.38 22.62 -1.98
C GLN A 380 -22.43 21.93 -0.61
N GLN A 381 -23.43 21.07 -0.35
CA GLN A 381 -23.48 20.27 0.89
C GLN A 381 -22.25 19.34 1.00
N THR A 382 -21.82 18.76 -0.11
CA THR A 382 -20.59 17.95 -0.16
C THR A 382 -19.37 18.78 0.24
N VAL A 383 -19.21 19.96 -0.36
CA VAL A 383 -18.08 20.88 -0.09
C VAL A 383 -18.08 21.32 1.38
N ASP A 384 -19.23 21.73 1.91
CA ASP A 384 -19.35 22.20 3.30
C ASP A 384 -18.92 21.09 4.30
N LEU A 385 -19.37 19.85 4.10
CA LEU A 385 -18.98 18.74 4.93
C LEU A 385 -17.50 18.36 4.77
N LEU A 386 -16.97 18.38 3.56
CA LEU A 386 -15.55 18.09 3.32
C LEU A 386 -14.63 19.18 3.91
N MET A 387 -15.08 20.45 3.97
CA MET A 387 -14.34 21.49 4.68
C MET A 387 -14.32 21.26 6.20
N ASP A 388 -15.42 20.77 6.78
CA ASP A 388 -15.45 20.38 8.20
C ASP A 388 -14.51 19.20 8.45
N VAL A 389 -14.47 18.21 7.56
CA VAL A 389 -13.53 17.06 7.61
C VAL A 389 -12.08 17.55 7.52
N ASP A 390 -11.77 18.44 6.60
CA ASP A 390 -10.42 19.00 6.44
C ASP A 390 -9.94 19.69 7.72
N ARG A 391 -10.80 20.47 8.35
CA ARG A 391 -10.52 21.14 9.63
C ARG A 391 -10.36 20.16 10.79
N LEU A 392 -11.15 19.08 10.83
CA LEU A 392 -11.05 18.08 11.89
C LEU A 392 -9.73 17.31 11.79
N LEU A 393 -9.38 16.85 10.57
CA LEU A 393 -8.12 16.17 10.29
C LEU A 393 -6.88 17.05 10.51
N ALA A 394 -7.01 18.38 10.42
CA ALA A 394 -5.90 19.30 10.75
C ALA A 394 -5.40 19.17 12.19
N SER A 395 -6.22 18.59 13.09
CA SER A 395 -5.85 18.27 14.47
C SER A 395 -5.14 16.93 14.63
N HIS A 396 -5.12 16.09 13.59
CA HIS A 396 -4.50 14.77 13.66
C HIS A 396 -3.01 14.85 13.25
N PRO A 397 -2.07 14.30 14.03
CA PRO A 397 -0.63 14.47 13.78
C PRO A 397 -0.15 13.84 12.46
N LEU A 398 -0.81 12.79 11.97
CA LEU A 398 -0.38 12.03 10.79
C LEU A 398 -1.14 12.40 9.50
N TYR A 399 -2.27 13.10 9.59
CA TYR A 399 -3.18 13.27 8.44
C TYR A 399 -3.14 14.70 7.90
N ARG A 400 -1.93 15.24 7.70
CA ARG A 400 -1.70 16.60 7.21
C ARG A 400 -0.76 16.62 5.99
N LEU A 401 -1.22 17.28 4.93
CA LEU A 401 -0.41 17.51 3.73
C LEU A 401 0.86 18.31 4.03
N GLU A 402 0.79 19.25 4.98
CA GLU A 402 1.91 20.10 5.40
C GLU A 402 3.15 19.28 5.77
N GLU A 403 3.00 18.27 6.62
CA GLU A 403 4.10 17.41 7.08
C GLU A 403 4.76 16.68 5.90
N TRP A 404 3.96 16.21 4.95
CA TRP A 404 4.44 15.51 3.77
C TRP A 404 5.24 16.41 2.83
N VAL A 405 4.73 17.63 2.61
CA VAL A 405 5.39 18.65 1.79
C VAL A 405 6.67 19.14 2.46
N GLU A 406 6.66 19.43 3.75
CA GLU A 406 7.85 19.85 4.49
C GLU A 406 8.96 18.78 4.46
N LEU A 407 8.61 17.51 4.67
CA LEU A 407 9.55 16.40 4.61
C LEU A 407 10.22 16.31 3.23
N ALA A 408 9.43 16.46 2.17
CA ALA A 408 9.94 16.48 0.80
C ALA A 408 10.88 17.67 0.54
N ARG A 409 10.47 18.87 0.90
CA ARG A 409 11.28 20.10 0.73
C ARG A 409 12.58 20.04 1.55
N ASN A 410 12.53 19.52 2.76
CA ASN A 410 13.71 19.37 3.64
C ASN A 410 14.75 18.36 3.10
N SER A 411 14.38 17.54 2.11
CA SER A 411 15.31 16.65 1.42
C SER A 411 16.13 17.34 0.33
N GLY A 412 15.72 18.54 -0.11
CA GLY A 412 16.42 19.34 -1.11
C GLY A 412 17.39 20.36 -0.48
N THR A 413 18.48 20.65 -1.17
CA THR A 413 19.48 21.64 -0.75
C THR A 413 19.29 22.98 -1.44
N THR A 414 18.88 22.99 -2.70
CA THR A 414 18.59 24.19 -3.49
C THR A 414 17.09 24.42 -3.59
N LEU A 415 16.65 25.63 -3.93
CA LEU A 415 15.24 25.94 -4.15
C LEU A 415 14.65 25.05 -5.26
N GLN A 416 15.39 24.86 -6.35
CA GLN A 416 14.97 24.01 -7.46
C GLN A 416 14.76 22.55 -7.03
N GLU A 417 15.65 21.99 -6.21
CA GLU A 417 15.49 20.64 -5.65
C GLU A 417 14.29 20.56 -4.72
N LYS A 418 14.10 21.56 -3.84
CA LYS A 418 12.94 21.63 -2.94
C LYS A 418 11.63 21.63 -3.69
N ASP A 419 11.53 22.44 -4.74
CA ASP A 419 10.32 22.53 -5.57
C ASP A 419 10.09 21.23 -6.37
N ALA A 420 11.15 20.61 -6.88
CA ALA A 420 11.07 19.33 -7.58
C ALA A 420 10.64 18.18 -6.65
N TYR A 421 11.19 18.11 -5.43
CA TYR A 421 10.81 17.08 -4.46
C TYR A 421 9.39 17.28 -3.94
N GLU A 422 8.95 18.52 -3.72
CA GLU A 422 7.55 18.82 -3.39
C GLU A 422 6.61 18.38 -4.50
N ALA A 423 6.90 18.75 -5.76
CA ALA A 423 6.08 18.35 -6.91
C ALA A 423 5.98 16.82 -7.02
N ASN A 424 7.09 16.11 -6.86
CA ASN A 424 7.10 14.65 -6.86
C ASN A 424 6.30 14.05 -5.70
N ALA A 425 6.43 14.61 -4.50
CA ALA A 425 5.68 14.17 -3.32
C ALA A 425 4.17 14.37 -3.48
N LYS A 426 3.74 15.49 -4.03
CA LYS A 426 2.33 15.76 -4.35
C LYS A 426 1.80 14.84 -5.45
N ARG A 427 2.59 14.61 -6.51
CA ARG A 427 2.24 13.69 -7.59
C ARG A 427 2.00 12.27 -7.07
N LEU A 428 2.86 11.81 -6.17
CA LEU A 428 2.79 10.46 -5.60
C LEU A 428 1.45 10.16 -4.91
N ILE A 429 0.87 11.14 -4.22
CA ILE A 429 -0.37 11.00 -3.45
C ILE A 429 -1.62 11.50 -4.19
N THR A 430 -1.50 11.88 -5.46
CA THR A 430 -2.59 12.39 -6.30
C THR A 430 -2.63 11.68 -7.64
N SER A 431 -2.14 12.30 -8.72
CA SER A 431 -2.22 11.77 -10.07
C SER A 431 -1.37 10.50 -10.28
N TRP A 432 -0.36 10.26 -9.45
CA TRP A 432 0.61 9.16 -9.59
C TRP A 432 1.28 9.16 -10.97
N GLY A 433 0.56 8.66 -11.99
CA GLY A 433 0.92 8.66 -13.40
C GLY A 433 0.19 7.58 -14.18
N GLY A 434 -0.17 7.88 -15.41
CA GLY A 434 -0.79 6.96 -16.35
C GLY A 434 -2.04 6.28 -15.81
N ILE A 435 -2.09 4.95 -15.90
CA ILE A 435 -3.22 4.14 -15.45
C ILE A 435 -3.35 4.04 -13.92
N GLN A 436 -2.38 4.52 -13.17
CA GLN A 436 -2.36 4.46 -11.71
C GLN A 436 -2.87 5.75 -11.04
N GLU A 437 -3.60 6.58 -11.78
CA GLU A 437 -4.26 7.77 -11.23
C GLU A 437 -4.96 7.47 -9.90
N ASP A 438 -4.75 8.34 -8.92
CA ASP A 438 -5.30 8.22 -7.56
C ASP A 438 -4.90 6.92 -6.82
N TYR A 439 -3.89 6.17 -7.29
CA TYR A 439 -3.44 4.93 -6.64
C TYR A 439 -3.15 5.14 -5.16
N ALA A 440 -2.40 6.16 -4.83
CA ALA A 440 -1.97 6.47 -3.48
C ALA A 440 -2.74 7.65 -2.86
N ALA A 441 -3.99 7.87 -3.28
CA ALA A 441 -4.83 8.95 -2.77
C ALA A 441 -4.93 8.91 -1.24
N ARG A 442 -4.54 10.02 -0.59
CA ARG A 442 -4.58 10.17 0.86
C ARG A 442 -5.85 10.89 1.30
N PHE A 443 -6.26 10.61 2.53
CA PHE A 443 -7.38 11.25 3.20
C PHE A 443 -6.81 12.22 4.26
N TRP A 444 -6.26 13.36 3.80
CA TRP A 444 -5.52 14.29 4.63
C TRP A 444 -6.08 15.72 4.58
N SER A 445 -5.99 16.43 5.71
CA SER A 445 -6.17 17.88 5.76
C SER A 445 -5.18 18.58 4.80
N GLY A 446 -5.63 19.67 4.21
CA GLY A 446 -4.91 20.36 3.14
C GLY A 446 -5.15 19.74 1.77
N LEU A 447 -5.08 18.40 1.65
CA LEU A 447 -5.37 17.72 0.40
C LEU A 447 -6.86 17.72 0.07
N ILE A 448 -7.72 17.54 1.07
CA ILE A 448 -9.18 17.63 0.88
C ILE A 448 -9.57 19.02 0.40
N LYS A 449 -9.13 20.07 1.11
CA LYS A 449 -9.45 21.46 0.81
C LYS A 449 -8.87 21.94 -0.52
N ASP A 450 -7.58 21.70 -0.75
CA ASP A 450 -6.83 22.34 -1.83
C ASP A 450 -6.71 21.50 -3.11
N TYR A 451 -7.04 20.18 -3.04
CA TYR A 451 -6.98 19.31 -4.21
C TYR A 451 -8.33 18.66 -4.54
N TYR A 452 -8.95 17.90 -3.61
CA TYR A 452 -10.18 17.17 -3.94
C TYR A 452 -11.37 18.11 -4.15
N ILE A 453 -11.60 19.11 -3.30
CA ILE A 453 -12.71 20.04 -3.44
C ILE A 453 -12.63 20.82 -4.77
N PRO A 454 -11.53 21.49 -5.13
CA PRO A 454 -11.43 22.16 -6.43
C PRO A 454 -11.60 21.20 -7.61
N ARG A 455 -11.08 19.98 -7.51
CA ARG A 455 -11.17 18.96 -8.56
C ARG A 455 -12.62 18.54 -8.82
N ILE A 456 -13.42 18.26 -7.76
CA ILE A 456 -14.84 17.94 -7.93
C ILE A 456 -15.66 19.13 -8.44
N GLN A 457 -15.33 20.36 -8.03
CA GLN A 457 -15.99 21.57 -8.56
C GLN A 457 -15.71 21.73 -10.07
N LEU A 458 -14.47 21.55 -10.51
CA LEU A 458 -14.10 21.56 -11.92
C LEU A 458 -14.80 20.47 -12.73
N TYR A 459 -15.01 19.29 -12.16
CA TYR A 459 -15.74 18.20 -12.83
C TYR A 459 -17.14 18.63 -13.29
N PHE A 460 -17.86 19.38 -12.47
CA PHE A 460 -19.20 19.90 -12.81
C PHE A 460 -19.20 21.02 -13.87
N THR A 461 -18.04 21.55 -14.24
CA THR A 461 -17.91 22.45 -15.42
C THR A 461 -17.95 21.70 -16.75
N LYS A 462 -17.91 20.34 -16.73
CA LYS A 462 -17.94 19.44 -17.90
C LYS A 462 -16.72 19.58 -18.84
N ASP A 463 -15.68 20.28 -18.42
CA ASP A 463 -14.43 20.44 -19.15
C ASP A 463 -13.32 19.60 -18.50
N ARG A 464 -13.26 18.32 -18.86
CA ARG A 464 -12.30 17.36 -18.29
C ARG A 464 -10.84 17.71 -18.58
N ASN A 465 -10.56 18.40 -19.68
CA ASN A 465 -9.19 18.81 -20.02
C ASN A 465 -8.67 19.82 -19.00
N LYS A 466 -9.53 20.75 -18.54
CA LYS A 466 -9.18 21.72 -17.48
C LYS A 466 -8.80 21.05 -16.16
N ILE A 467 -9.35 19.88 -15.86
CA ILE A 467 -9.01 19.17 -14.61
C ILE A 467 -7.55 18.74 -14.66
N ARG A 468 -7.08 18.10 -15.76
CA ARG A 468 -5.69 17.66 -15.89
C ARG A 468 -4.70 18.81 -15.91
N GLU A 469 -5.03 19.90 -16.60
CA GLU A 469 -4.19 21.09 -16.61
C GLU A 469 -4.09 21.72 -15.21
N TRP A 470 -5.19 21.76 -14.48
CA TRP A 470 -5.24 22.25 -13.13
C TRP A 470 -4.48 21.35 -12.13
N GLU A 471 -4.62 20.02 -12.25
CA GLU A 471 -3.87 19.05 -11.43
C GLU A 471 -2.38 19.24 -11.59
N GLU A 472 -1.87 19.32 -12.82
CA GLU A 472 -0.45 19.53 -13.10
C GLU A 472 0.03 20.90 -12.58
N GLN A 473 -0.79 21.95 -12.72
CA GLN A 473 -0.49 23.26 -12.16
C GLN A 473 -0.43 23.21 -10.62
N TRP A 474 -1.37 22.53 -9.97
CA TRP A 474 -1.37 22.37 -8.52
C TRP A 474 -0.15 21.57 -8.04
N ILE A 475 0.22 20.49 -8.73
CA ILE A 475 1.36 19.65 -8.41
C ILE A 475 2.67 20.46 -8.48
N THR A 476 2.84 21.27 -9.52
CA THR A 476 4.10 21.99 -9.78
C THR A 476 4.21 23.34 -9.07
N SER A 477 3.11 23.86 -8.52
CA SER A 477 3.12 25.12 -7.75
C SER A 477 3.49 24.87 -6.30
N PRO A 478 4.34 25.67 -5.65
CA PRO A 478 4.62 25.55 -4.22
C PRO A 478 3.33 25.64 -3.39
N TRP A 479 3.18 24.72 -2.44
CA TRP A 479 2.03 24.69 -1.53
C TRP A 479 2.36 25.39 -0.20
N SER A 480 1.43 26.19 0.32
CA SER A 480 1.64 26.96 1.56
C SER A 480 0.37 27.18 2.40
N ASN A 481 -0.71 26.46 2.09
CA ASN A 481 -2.03 26.69 2.66
C ASN A 481 -2.37 25.72 3.80
N SER A 482 -1.74 25.84 4.97
CA SER A 482 -2.16 25.07 6.15
C SER A 482 -3.61 25.34 6.53
N THR A 483 -4.29 24.33 7.05
CA THR A 483 -5.65 24.44 7.56
C THR A 483 -5.61 24.72 9.05
N THR A 484 -6.35 25.73 9.51
CA THR A 484 -6.52 26.00 10.94
C THR A 484 -7.46 24.94 11.55
N PRO A 485 -6.98 24.14 12.53
CA PRO A 485 -7.80 23.12 13.20
C PRO A 485 -8.94 23.74 14.01
N PHE A 486 -9.84 22.92 14.53
CA PHE A 486 -10.78 23.33 15.55
C PHE A 486 -10.06 23.57 16.90
N ASP A 487 -10.54 24.52 17.69
CA ASP A 487 -9.98 24.83 19.01
C ASP A 487 -10.11 23.62 19.97
N ASP A 488 -11.25 22.94 19.95
CA ASP A 488 -11.48 21.66 20.61
C ASP A 488 -11.91 20.61 19.57
N PRO A 489 -11.00 19.74 19.13
CA PRO A 489 -11.31 18.75 18.11
C PRO A 489 -12.25 17.64 18.60
N VAL A 490 -12.29 17.34 19.90
CA VAL A 490 -13.20 16.33 20.46
C VAL A 490 -14.65 16.89 20.43
N GLU A 491 -14.85 18.10 20.93
CA GLU A 491 -16.15 18.78 20.90
C GLU A 491 -16.65 18.97 19.45
N ALA A 492 -15.73 19.33 18.54
CA ALA A 492 -16.04 19.46 17.13
C ALA A 492 -16.47 18.12 16.52
N ALA A 493 -15.78 17.03 16.82
CA ALA A 493 -16.12 15.68 16.34
C ALA A 493 -17.54 15.28 16.78
N LEU A 494 -17.85 15.44 18.07
CA LEU A 494 -19.20 15.14 18.60
C LEU A 494 -20.29 16.01 17.97
N SER A 495 -20.04 17.31 17.85
CA SER A 495 -20.97 18.26 17.20
C SER A 495 -21.21 17.92 15.72
N LEU A 496 -20.19 17.45 14.99
CA LEU A 496 -20.32 17.05 13.59
C LEU A 496 -21.18 15.81 13.42
N ILE A 497 -21.10 14.83 14.32
CA ILE A 497 -22.01 13.68 14.33
C ILE A 497 -23.46 14.14 14.50
N GLU A 498 -23.75 15.02 15.47
CA GLU A 498 -25.09 15.55 15.72
C GLU A 498 -25.63 16.35 14.53
N LYS A 499 -24.80 17.22 13.96
CA LYS A 499 -25.13 18.05 12.78
C LYS A 499 -25.53 17.20 11.59
N THR A 500 -24.85 16.10 11.36
CA THR A 500 -25.04 15.24 10.18
C THR A 500 -26.10 14.15 10.34
N ASN A 501 -26.66 13.99 11.53
CA ASN A 501 -27.81 13.09 11.80
C ASN A 501 -29.17 13.72 11.50
N LYS A 502 -29.22 15.05 11.28
CA LYS A 502 -30.42 15.81 10.93
C LYS A 502 -30.63 15.83 9.42
#